data_311c4b57ce74f7ceae987cb661cb84da
#
_entry.id   311c4b57ce74f7ceae987cb661cb84da
#
_cell.length_a   1.000
_cell.length_b   1.000
_cell.length_c   1.000
_cell.angle_alpha   90.00
_cell.angle_beta   90.00
_cell.angle_gamma   90.00
#
_symmetry.space_group_name_H-M   'P 1'
#
loop_
_entity.id
_entity.type
_entity.pdbx_description
1 polymer ?
#
loop_
_entity_poly.entity_id
_entity_poly.type
_entity_poly.pdbx_seq_one_letter_code
_entity_poly.pdbx_strand_id
1 'polypeptide(L)'
;MKIAVTGGSGELGRNLIPYLLEQGHSVVSIDRSLPPVPDPVPARRPEYVVADTRNFGEVVASTRGCEALIHLAAHRTPLNNPDSVVYVENTAGSYNALSAAATLGIKRVCLASSINAIGSTFSRSPRYDYFPLDEQHPTYAEDPYGLSKWVLEQQADAFARRYEWISIASLRFHWLQENYERAVQLTSTFGAGAIRQLWAYTSLAEASRACLLSVTADFVGHEVFYVVAPQTAASELSLELAHRHYPNTAIRGDLSGHNGFFDCSKAERILGWRHAI
;
A
#
# COMPACT_ATOMS: atom_id res chain seq x y z
N MET A 1 15.39 -3.91 14.65
CA MET A 1 14.12 -3.46 15.26
C MET A 1 13.17 -4.64 15.42
N LYS A 2 12.26 -4.58 16.40
CA LYS A 2 11.08 -5.46 16.46
C LYS A 2 9.92 -4.77 15.74
N ILE A 3 9.40 -5.39 14.68
CA ILE A 3 8.39 -4.80 13.78
C ILE A 3 7.09 -5.60 13.89
N ALA A 4 5.99 -4.95 14.20
CA ALA A 4 4.65 -5.54 14.10
C ALA A 4 4.13 -5.41 12.66
N VAL A 5 3.59 -6.51 12.11
CA VAL A 5 2.97 -6.55 10.78
C VAL A 5 1.55 -7.10 10.92
N THR A 6 0.54 -6.24 10.77
CA THR A 6 -0.85 -6.70 10.69
C THR A 6 -1.19 -7.13 9.26
N GLY A 7 -2.07 -8.10 9.10
CA GLY A 7 -2.32 -8.70 7.79
C GLY A 7 -1.16 -9.61 7.35
N GLY A 8 -0.43 -10.18 8.31
CA GLY A 8 0.77 -10.98 8.06
C GLY A 8 0.52 -12.28 7.28
N SER A 9 -0.70 -12.81 7.30
CA SER A 9 -1.10 -13.99 6.51
C SER A 9 -1.58 -13.62 5.09
N GLY A 10 -1.72 -12.33 4.78
CA GLY A 10 -2.09 -11.82 3.46
C GLY A 10 -0.98 -11.98 2.42
N GLU A 11 -1.28 -11.67 1.16
CA GLU A 11 -0.36 -11.79 0.04
C GLU A 11 0.94 -10.98 0.25
N LEU A 12 0.81 -9.69 0.57
CA LEU A 12 1.98 -8.85 0.85
C LEU A 12 2.68 -9.28 2.15
N GLY A 13 1.91 -9.61 3.21
CA GLY A 13 2.47 -10.04 4.50
C GLY A 13 3.38 -11.26 4.38
N ARG A 14 2.96 -12.25 3.57
CA ARG A 14 3.77 -13.46 3.32
C ARG A 14 5.05 -13.22 2.52
N ASN A 15 5.13 -12.13 1.76
CA ASN A 15 6.37 -11.71 1.08
C ASN A 15 7.22 -10.79 1.96
N LEU A 16 6.58 -9.87 2.68
CA LEU A 16 7.26 -8.90 3.53
C LEU A 16 7.95 -9.55 4.73
N ILE A 17 7.28 -10.48 5.43
CA ILE A 17 7.81 -11.06 6.67
C ILE A 17 9.13 -11.79 6.46
N PRO A 18 9.29 -12.70 5.48
CA PRO A 18 10.59 -13.30 5.18
C PRO A 18 11.66 -12.25 4.87
N TYR A 19 11.32 -11.26 4.04
CA TYR A 19 12.24 -10.17 3.71
C TYR A 19 12.71 -9.40 4.95
N LEU A 20 11.82 -9.03 5.88
CA LEU A 20 12.20 -8.37 7.14
C LEU A 20 13.13 -9.23 8.01
N LEU A 21 12.88 -10.53 8.09
CA LEU A 21 13.71 -11.48 8.83
C LEU A 21 15.10 -11.60 8.20
N GLU A 22 15.20 -11.64 6.87
CA GLU A 22 16.47 -11.64 6.12
C GLU A 22 17.27 -10.36 6.35
N GLN A 23 16.59 -9.21 6.45
CA GLN A 23 17.21 -7.92 6.79
C GLN A 23 17.59 -7.80 8.29
N GLY A 24 17.45 -8.88 9.07
CA GLY A 24 17.90 -8.95 10.47
C GLY A 24 16.91 -8.37 11.48
N HIS A 25 15.67 -8.11 11.11
CA HIS A 25 14.63 -7.64 12.02
C HIS A 25 13.95 -8.81 12.76
N SER A 26 13.37 -8.53 13.93
CA SER A 26 12.41 -9.42 14.60
C SER A 26 11.01 -9.00 14.21
N VAL A 27 10.13 -9.97 13.94
CA VAL A 27 8.79 -9.68 13.41
C VAL A 27 7.72 -10.33 14.29
N VAL A 28 6.66 -9.55 14.59
CA VAL A 28 5.38 -10.04 15.12
C VAL A 28 4.37 -10.03 13.97
N SER A 29 3.99 -11.21 13.51
CA SER A 29 2.98 -11.40 12.46
C SER A 29 1.59 -11.48 13.09
N ILE A 30 0.75 -10.50 12.79
CA ILE A 30 -0.58 -10.35 13.39
C ILE A 30 -1.64 -10.53 12.30
N ASP A 31 -2.56 -11.49 12.50
CA ASP A 31 -3.67 -11.72 11.58
C ASP A 31 -4.84 -12.40 12.31
N ARG A 32 -6.01 -12.42 11.70
CA ARG A 32 -7.18 -13.17 12.22
C ARG A 32 -7.01 -14.69 12.09
N SER A 33 -6.11 -15.12 11.21
CA SER A 33 -5.77 -16.53 11.00
C SER A 33 -4.27 -16.71 10.84
N LEU A 34 -3.78 -17.87 11.28
CA LEU A 34 -2.37 -18.20 11.06
C LEU A 34 -2.13 -18.65 9.62
N PRO A 35 -0.97 -18.30 9.03
CA PRO A 35 -0.60 -18.84 7.73
C PRO A 35 -0.32 -20.34 7.85
N PRO A 36 -0.36 -21.10 6.73
CA PRO A 36 0.15 -22.46 6.69
C PRO A 36 1.59 -22.52 7.21
N VAL A 37 1.91 -23.54 7.97
CA VAL A 37 3.29 -23.77 8.45
C VAL A 37 4.13 -24.21 7.26
N PRO A 38 5.23 -23.51 6.92
CA PRO A 38 6.12 -23.95 5.85
C PRO A 38 6.81 -25.28 6.21
N ASP A 39 7.05 -26.09 5.18
CA ASP A 39 7.85 -27.31 5.30
C ASP A 39 8.99 -27.26 4.25
N PRO A 40 10.28 -27.25 4.68
CA PRO A 40 10.78 -27.25 6.06
C PRO A 40 10.51 -25.94 6.80
N VAL A 41 10.42 -26.03 8.13
CA VAL A 41 10.25 -24.85 9.00
C VAL A 41 11.51 -23.98 8.93
N PRO A 42 11.42 -22.68 8.58
CA PRO A 42 12.59 -21.81 8.52
C PRO A 42 13.27 -21.63 9.88
N ALA A 43 14.61 -21.51 9.88
CA ALA A 43 15.39 -21.27 11.09
C ALA A 43 15.03 -19.92 11.77
N ARG A 44 14.74 -18.91 10.97
CA ARG A 44 14.19 -17.62 11.44
C ARG A 44 12.72 -17.57 11.12
N ARG A 45 11.89 -17.29 12.11
CA ARG A 45 10.44 -17.18 11.97
C ARG A 45 9.92 -16.01 12.80
N PRO A 46 8.77 -15.41 12.41
CA PRO A 46 8.13 -14.40 13.22
C PRO A 46 7.49 -15.03 14.47
N GLU A 47 7.17 -14.17 15.44
CA GLU A 47 6.19 -14.46 16.46
C GLU A 47 4.80 -14.33 15.80
N TYR A 48 3.95 -15.35 15.90
CA TYR A 48 2.60 -15.32 15.35
C TYR A 48 1.58 -14.99 16.44
N VAL A 49 0.73 -13.99 16.17
CA VAL A 49 -0.34 -13.58 17.08
C VAL A 49 -1.67 -13.53 16.31
N VAL A 50 -2.67 -14.23 16.84
CA VAL A 50 -4.04 -14.13 16.31
C VAL A 50 -4.72 -12.93 16.96
N ALA A 51 -5.10 -11.94 16.15
CA ALA A 51 -5.78 -10.74 16.62
C ALA A 51 -6.60 -10.10 15.48
N ASP A 52 -7.68 -9.45 15.86
CA ASP A 52 -8.55 -8.68 14.96
C ASP A 52 -8.25 -7.18 15.10
N THR A 53 -7.86 -6.53 14.00
CA THR A 53 -7.54 -5.11 14.00
C THR A 53 -8.75 -4.20 14.32
N ARG A 54 -9.98 -4.73 14.25
CA ARG A 54 -11.18 -4.04 14.69
C ARG A 54 -11.27 -3.94 16.23
N ASN A 55 -10.55 -4.78 16.95
CA ASN A 55 -10.46 -4.76 18.41
C ASN A 55 -9.22 -4.00 18.87
N PHE A 56 -9.41 -2.79 19.37
CA PHE A 56 -8.30 -1.94 19.84
C PHE A 56 -7.43 -2.62 20.90
N GLY A 57 -8.05 -3.33 21.87
CA GLY A 57 -7.32 -4.03 22.94
C GLY A 57 -6.41 -5.13 22.39
N GLU A 58 -6.86 -5.87 21.38
CA GLU A 58 -6.06 -6.91 20.72
C GLU A 58 -4.90 -6.29 19.94
N VAL A 59 -5.11 -5.15 19.25
CA VAL A 59 -4.04 -4.45 18.53
C VAL A 59 -2.98 -3.94 19.51
N VAL A 60 -3.38 -3.30 20.64
CA VAL A 60 -2.44 -2.84 21.66
C VAL A 60 -1.65 -4.02 22.26
N ALA A 61 -2.33 -5.12 22.59
CA ALA A 61 -1.67 -6.28 23.19
C ALA A 61 -0.65 -6.92 22.22
N SER A 62 -1.02 -7.08 20.94
CA SER A 62 -0.17 -7.75 19.94
C SER A 62 0.99 -6.88 19.44
N THR A 63 0.92 -5.56 19.55
CA THR A 63 1.98 -4.63 19.10
C THR A 63 2.90 -4.16 20.24
N ARG A 64 2.65 -4.58 21.48
CA ARG A 64 3.45 -4.20 22.64
C ARG A 64 4.91 -4.57 22.49
N GLY A 65 5.80 -3.62 22.78
CA GLY A 65 7.25 -3.79 22.69
C GLY A 65 7.81 -3.78 21.26
N CYS A 66 6.98 -3.47 20.26
CA CYS A 66 7.46 -3.22 18.91
C CYS A 66 7.93 -1.78 18.76
N GLU A 67 8.92 -1.56 17.89
CA GLU A 67 9.52 -0.26 17.59
C GLU A 67 8.91 0.37 16.35
N ALA A 68 8.31 -0.45 15.49
CA ALA A 68 7.61 -0.03 14.28
C ALA A 68 6.36 -0.87 14.04
N LEU A 69 5.38 -0.29 13.34
CA LEU A 69 4.14 -0.94 12.94
C LEU A 69 3.94 -0.81 11.42
N ILE A 70 3.75 -1.95 10.75
CA ILE A 70 3.35 -2.01 9.34
C ILE A 70 1.93 -2.58 9.30
N HIS A 71 0.96 -1.73 8.92
CA HIS A 71 -0.45 -2.09 8.88
C HIS A 71 -0.88 -2.44 7.46
N LEU A 72 -1.01 -3.75 7.18
CA LEU A 72 -1.46 -4.29 5.88
C LEU A 72 -2.89 -4.86 5.95
N ALA A 73 -3.42 -5.12 7.16
CA ALA A 73 -4.72 -5.73 7.34
C ALA A 73 -5.84 -4.87 6.76
N ALA A 74 -6.54 -5.36 5.74
CA ALA A 74 -7.67 -4.70 5.12
C ALA A 74 -8.45 -5.65 4.20
N HIS A 75 -9.71 -5.36 3.95
CA HIS A 75 -10.39 -5.81 2.72
C HIS A 75 -9.78 -5.03 1.56
N ARG A 76 -9.22 -5.71 0.57
CA ARG A 76 -8.46 -5.09 -0.52
C ARG A 76 -9.25 -4.89 -1.82
N THR A 77 -10.55 -5.14 -1.76
CA THR A 77 -11.48 -4.99 -2.89
C THR A 77 -12.90 -4.79 -2.36
N PRO A 78 -13.76 -4.04 -3.05
CA PRO A 78 -15.17 -3.91 -2.71
C PRO A 78 -16.01 -5.11 -3.17
N LEU A 79 -15.42 -6.08 -3.91
CA LEU A 79 -16.19 -7.09 -4.64
C LEU A 79 -16.61 -8.31 -3.80
N ASN A 80 -15.94 -8.56 -2.67
CA ASN A 80 -16.08 -9.82 -1.92
C ASN A 80 -16.92 -9.70 -0.64
N ASN A 81 -17.28 -8.49 -0.24
CA ASN A 81 -18.02 -8.20 0.98
C ASN A 81 -18.98 -7.04 0.76
N PRO A 82 -20.04 -6.88 1.57
CA PRO A 82 -20.91 -5.71 1.51
C PRO A 82 -20.11 -4.41 1.71
N ASP A 83 -20.51 -3.35 1.04
CA ASP A 83 -19.84 -2.04 1.04
C ASP A 83 -19.59 -1.52 2.45
N SER A 84 -20.61 -1.60 3.31
CA SER A 84 -20.50 -1.16 4.71
C SER A 84 -19.46 -1.94 5.50
N VAL A 85 -19.30 -3.25 5.24
CA VAL A 85 -18.28 -4.09 5.89
C VAL A 85 -16.88 -3.66 5.44
N VAL A 86 -16.68 -3.49 4.13
CA VAL A 86 -15.39 -3.05 3.59
C VAL A 86 -14.97 -1.71 4.17
N TYR A 87 -15.87 -0.73 4.13
CA TYR A 87 -15.58 0.62 4.61
C TYR A 87 -15.33 0.65 6.12
N VAL A 88 -16.26 0.11 6.91
CA VAL A 88 -16.20 0.18 8.38
C VAL A 88 -15.01 -0.61 8.92
N GLU A 89 -14.79 -1.83 8.45
CA GLU A 89 -13.68 -2.66 8.95
C GLU A 89 -12.30 -2.09 8.59
N ASN A 90 -12.14 -1.57 7.36
CA ASN A 90 -10.88 -0.94 6.96
C ASN A 90 -10.60 0.33 7.76
N THR A 91 -11.58 1.22 7.93
CA THR A 91 -11.39 2.48 8.64
C THR A 91 -11.23 2.30 10.15
N ALA A 92 -11.93 1.34 10.75
CA ALA A 92 -11.74 0.99 12.16
C ALA A 92 -10.36 0.35 12.39
N GLY A 93 -9.93 -0.56 11.51
CA GLY A 93 -8.63 -1.23 11.60
C GLY A 93 -7.46 -0.23 11.52
N SER A 94 -7.49 0.69 10.57
CA SER A 94 -6.44 1.71 10.43
C SER A 94 -6.44 2.70 11.60
N TYR A 95 -7.60 3.11 12.09
CA TYR A 95 -7.69 3.98 13.27
C TYR A 95 -7.14 3.29 14.52
N ASN A 96 -7.49 2.02 14.75
CA ASN A 96 -6.98 1.24 15.88
C ASN A 96 -5.46 1.01 15.80
N ALA A 97 -4.92 0.77 14.60
CA ALA A 97 -3.48 0.65 14.39
C ALA A 97 -2.73 1.95 14.77
N LEU A 98 -3.22 3.10 14.30
CA LEU A 98 -2.66 4.41 14.64
C LEU A 98 -2.81 4.72 16.13
N SER A 99 -3.98 4.41 16.72
CA SER A 99 -4.24 4.61 18.15
C SER A 99 -3.34 3.74 19.02
N ALA A 100 -3.09 2.48 18.64
CA ALA A 100 -2.19 1.58 19.35
C ALA A 100 -0.74 2.09 19.27
N ALA A 101 -0.30 2.54 18.09
CA ALA A 101 1.02 3.14 17.92
C ALA A 101 1.20 4.36 18.83
N ALA A 102 0.22 5.27 18.84
CA ALA A 102 0.24 6.44 19.71
C ALA A 102 0.25 6.08 21.21
N THR A 103 -0.57 5.11 21.62
CA THR A 103 -0.66 4.65 23.03
C THR A 103 0.65 4.02 23.52
N LEU A 104 1.33 3.27 22.67
CA LEU A 104 2.54 2.54 22.98
C LEU A 104 3.84 3.32 22.68
N GLY A 105 3.75 4.53 22.12
CA GLY A 105 4.91 5.33 21.72
C GLY A 105 5.68 4.77 20.53
N ILE A 106 5.03 3.99 19.66
CA ILE A 106 5.61 3.48 18.42
C ILE A 106 5.73 4.64 17.44
N LYS A 107 6.98 5.03 17.14
CA LYS A 107 7.26 6.25 16.37
C LYS A 107 7.17 6.09 14.87
N ARG A 108 7.25 4.86 14.36
CA ARG A 108 7.38 4.58 12.94
C ARG A 108 6.23 3.68 12.46
N VAL A 109 5.37 4.25 11.62
CA VAL A 109 4.16 3.57 11.14
C VAL A 109 4.12 3.58 9.62
N CYS A 110 3.91 2.41 9.03
CA CYS A 110 3.60 2.23 7.62
C CYS A 110 2.16 1.77 7.47
N LEU A 111 1.41 2.43 6.61
CA LEU A 111 0.04 2.10 6.28
C LEU A 111 -0.06 1.68 4.81
N ALA A 112 -0.66 0.52 4.54
CA ALA A 112 -0.97 0.11 3.18
C ALA A 112 -2.17 0.90 2.65
N SER A 113 -1.89 2.02 1.96
CA SER A 113 -2.85 2.72 1.14
C SER A 113 -2.95 2.06 -0.24
N SER A 114 -3.54 2.74 -1.21
CA SER A 114 -3.77 2.21 -2.56
C SER A 114 -3.86 3.34 -3.57
N ILE A 115 -3.56 3.07 -4.83
CA ILE A 115 -3.90 3.96 -5.95
C ILE A 115 -5.42 4.23 -6.01
N ASN A 116 -6.23 3.35 -5.42
CA ASN A 116 -7.68 3.55 -5.36
C ASN A 116 -8.10 4.64 -4.36
N ALA A 117 -7.21 5.15 -3.51
CA ALA A 117 -7.49 6.31 -2.66
C ALA A 117 -7.86 7.56 -3.47
N ILE A 118 -7.46 7.64 -4.74
CA ILE A 118 -7.85 8.75 -5.63
C ILE A 118 -9.07 8.43 -6.51
N GLY A 119 -9.66 7.22 -6.42
CA GLY A 119 -10.78 6.80 -7.28
C GLY A 119 -10.30 6.28 -8.62
N SER A 120 -9.73 5.07 -8.63
CA SER A 120 -9.14 4.44 -9.83
C SER A 120 -9.92 3.18 -10.23
N THR A 121 -9.38 2.00 -9.99
CA THR A 121 -9.81 0.69 -10.51
C THR A 121 -11.29 0.39 -10.35
N PHE A 122 -11.84 0.71 -9.18
CA PHE A 122 -13.22 0.38 -8.81
C PHE A 122 -14.22 1.50 -9.07
N SER A 123 -13.75 2.65 -9.55
CA SER A 123 -14.64 3.73 -9.98
C SER A 123 -15.40 3.34 -11.24
N ARG A 124 -16.64 3.78 -11.34
CA ARG A 124 -17.46 3.60 -12.53
C ARG A 124 -16.81 4.25 -13.76
N SER A 125 -16.29 5.46 -13.58
CA SER A 125 -15.55 6.22 -14.59
C SER A 125 -14.41 6.96 -13.90
N PRO A 126 -13.18 6.39 -13.86
CA PRO A 126 -12.05 7.04 -13.21
C PRO A 126 -11.79 8.41 -13.83
N ARG A 127 -11.51 9.38 -12.97
CA ARG A 127 -11.14 10.73 -13.38
C ARG A 127 -9.69 10.99 -13.03
N TYR A 128 -8.92 11.37 -14.03
CA TYR A 128 -7.52 11.77 -13.88
C TYR A 128 -7.35 13.18 -14.45
N ASP A 129 -6.91 14.13 -13.63
CA ASP A 129 -6.79 15.53 -14.02
C ASP A 129 -5.50 15.78 -14.81
N TYR A 130 -4.47 14.96 -14.60
CA TYR A 130 -3.18 15.01 -15.31
C TYR A 130 -2.38 13.72 -15.20
N PHE A 131 -1.40 13.57 -16.08
CA PHE A 131 -0.41 12.49 -16.07
C PHE A 131 1.03 13.06 -16.16
N PRO A 132 2.04 12.41 -15.52
CA PRO A 132 1.89 11.36 -14.51
C PRO A 132 1.18 11.86 -13.26
N LEU A 133 0.54 10.93 -12.52
CA LEU A 133 -0.12 11.19 -11.25
C LEU A 133 0.91 11.30 -10.13
N ASP A 134 0.86 12.36 -9.36
CA ASP A 134 1.60 12.53 -8.12
C ASP A 134 0.66 12.52 -6.90
N GLU A 135 1.21 12.64 -5.70
CA GLU A 135 0.44 12.57 -4.45
C GLU A 135 -0.50 13.76 -4.22
N GLN A 136 -0.37 14.84 -5.02
CA GLN A 136 -1.22 16.03 -4.97
C GLN A 136 -2.50 15.86 -5.79
N HIS A 137 -2.61 14.79 -6.60
CA HIS A 137 -3.82 14.54 -7.36
C HIS A 137 -5.03 14.42 -6.43
N PRO A 138 -6.14 15.14 -6.68
CA PRO A 138 -7.33 15.09 -5.83
C PRO A 138 -7.97 13.70 -5.83
N THR A 139 -8.72 13.39 -4.78
CA THR A 139 -9.50 12.16 -4.71
C THR A 139 -10.87 12.32 -5.37
N TYR A 140 -11.25 11.27 -6.09
CA TYR A 140 -12.57 11.05 -6.67
C TYR A 140 -13.11 9.67 -6.27
N ALA A 141 -12.62 9.12 -5.14
CA ALA A 141 -13.02 7.80 -4.65
C ALA A 141 -14.53 7.74 -4.39
N GLU A 142 -15.21 6.81 -5.04
CA GLU A 142 -16.67 6.60 -4.93
C GLU A 142 -17.03 5.21 -4.41
N ASP A 143 -16.11 4.26 -4.45
CA ASP A 143 -16.28 2.92 -3.94
C ASP A 143 -15.83 2.80 -2.47
N PRO A 144 -16.37 1.82 -1.69
CA PRO A 144 -16.08 1.72 -0.26
C PRO A 144 -14.61 1.40 0.06
N TYR A 145 -13.91 0.68 -0.84
CA TYR A 145 -12.50 0.38 -0.66
C TYR A 145 -11.63 1.61 -0.89
N GLY A 146 -11.79 2.28 -2.03
CA GLY A 146 -11.07 3.51 -2.35
C GLY A 146 -11.32 4.59 -1.30
N LEU A 147 -12.58 4.80 -0.92
CA LEU A 147 -12.96 5.73 0.14
C LEU A 147 -12.29 5.36 1.48
N SER A 148 -12.25 4.08 1.86
CA SER A 148 -11.58 3.65 3.10
C SER A 148 -10.08 3.93 3.08
N LYS A 149 -9.42 3.84 1.92
CA LYS A 149 -7.99 4.15 1.78
C LYS A 149 -7.73 5.65 1.83
N TRP A 150 -8.57 6.46 1.24
CA TRP A 150 -8.49 7.91 1.41
C TRP A 150 -8.71 8.34 2.87
N VAL A 151 -9.71 7.77 3.55
CA VAL A 151 -9.96 8.04 4.98
C VAL A 151 -8.79 7.60 5.85
N LEU A 152 -8.13 6.47 5.55
CA LEU A 152 -6.91 6.03 6.23
C LEU A 152 -5.81 7.11 6.15
N GLU A 153 -5.61 7.74 4.99
CA GLU A 153 -4.64 8.84 4.84
C GLU A 153 -5.05 10.08 5.66
N GLN A 154 -6.35 10.41 5.73
CA GLN A 154 -6.86 11.51 6.57
C GLN A 154 -6.72 11.23 8.08
N GLN A 155 -6.89 9.97 8.49
CA GLN A 155 -6.59 9.53 9.86
C GLN A 155 -5.11 9.73 10.16
N ALA A 156 -4.21 9.32 9.26
CA ALA A 156 -2.77 9.50 9.42
C ALA A 156 -2.38 10.98 9.58
N ASP A 157 -2.96 11.88 8.76
CA ASP A 157 -2.79 13.33 8.90
C ASP A 157 -3.22 13.85 10.27
N ALA A 158 -4.37 13.37 10.75
CA ALA A 158 -4.89 13.78 12.06
C ALA A 158 -3.98 13.32 13.22
N PHE A 159 -3.46 12.08 13.13
CA PHE A 159 -2.52 11.54 14.12
C PHE A 159 -1.18 12.26 14.09
N ALA A 160 -0.64 12.55 12.92
CA ALA A 160 0.62 13.28 12.77
C ALA A 160 0.52 14.71 13.35
N ARG A 161 -0.61 15.40 13.15
CA ARG A 161 -0.86 16.71 13.78
C ARG A 161 -0.98 16.63 15.31
N ARG A 162 -1.53 15.54 15.83
CA ARG A 162 -1.74 15.34 17.27
C ARG A 162 -0.48 14.88 17.99
N TYR A 163 0.36 14.08 17.32
CA TYR A 163 1.54 13.46 17.88
C TYR A 163 2.77 13.82 17.04
N GLU A 164 3.38 14.97 17.30
CA GLU A 164 4.48 15.55 16.52
C GLU A 164 5.73 14.66 16.41
N TRP A 165 5.84 13.64 17.27
CA TRP A 165 6.97 12.71 17.31
C TRP A 165 6.79 11.47 16.41
N ILE A 166 5.63 11.32 15.76
CA ILE A 166 5.32 10.16 14.93
C ILE A 166 5.68 10.40 13.46
N SER A 167 6.23 9.38 12.81
CA SER A 167 6.42 9.32 11.36
C SER A 167 5.46 8.28 10.79
N ILE A 168 4.59 8.69 9.89
CA ILE A 168 3.58 7.83 9.26
C ILE A 168 3.78 7.88 7.74
N ALA A 169 4.02 6.75 7.11
CA ALA A 169 4.03 6.62 5.66
C ALA A 169 2.78 5.90 5.17
N SER A 170 1.99 6.53 4.31
CA SER A 170 0.90 5.87 3.60
C SER A 170 1.38 5.49 2.20
N LEU A 171 1.53 4.18 1.93
CA LEU A 171 2.05 3.69 0.67
C LEU A 171 0.88 3.36 -0.28
N ARG A 172 0.70 4.13 -1.34
CA ARG A 172 -0.27 3.89 -2.41
C ARG A 172 0.27 2.82 -3.35
N PHE A 173 0.05 1.56 -2.98
CA PHE A 173 0.38 0.43 -3.84
C PHE A 173 -0.58 0.34 -5.03
N HIS A 174 -0.03 -0.15 -6.12
CA HIS A 174 -0.80 -0.61 -7.26
C HIS A 174 -1.12 -2.11 -7.11
N TRP A 175 -1.70 -2.71 -8.15
CA TRP A 175 -1.95 -4.15 -8.25
C TRP A 175 -0.66 -4.94 -8.02
N LEU A 176 -0.60 -5.69 -6.93
CA LEU A 176 0.58 -6.44 -6.54
C LEU A 176 0.78 -7.64 -7.48
N GLN A 177 1.99 -7.78 -8.02
CA GLN A 177 2.38 -8.86 -8.92
C GLN A 177 3.72 -9.46 -8.48
N GLU A 178 3.95 -10.71 -8.86
CA GLU A 178 5.23 -11.37 -8.58
C GLU A 178 6.39 -10.68 -9.31
N ASN A 179 6.16 -10.36 -10.61
CA ASN A 179 7.16 -9.76 -11.49
C ASN A 179 6.49 -9.06 -12.68
N TYR A 180 7.32 -8.47 -13.57
CA TYR A 180 6.87 -7.78 -14.77
C TYR A 180 6.15 -8.71 -15.76
N GLU A 181 6.69 -9.90 -16.00
CA GLU A 181 6.13 -10.87 -16.95
C GLU A 181 4.70 -11.26 -16.56
N ARG A 182 4.47 -11.45 -15.26
CA ARG A 182 3.14 -11.74 -14.74
C ARG A 182 2.20 -10.54 -14.91
N ALA A 183 2.69 -9.34 -14.68
CA ALA A 183 1.92 -8.13 -14.91
C ALA A 183 1.51 -7.98 -16.39
N VAL A 184 2.42 -8.21 -17.33
CA VAL A 184 2.14 -8.17 -18.77
C VAL A 184 1.10 -9.22 -19.16
N GLN A 185 1.28 -10.47 -18.72
CA GLN A 185 0.35 -11.56 -19.00
C GLN A 185 -1.07 -11.24 -18.57
N LEU A 186 -1.23 -10.71 -17.34
CA LEU A 186 -2.54 -10.40 -16.79
C LEU A 186 -3.13 -9.14 -17.41
N THR A 187 -2.32 -8.12 -17.67
CA THR A 187 -2.76 -6.88 -18.33
C THR A 187 -3.36 -7.16 -19.71
N SER A 188 -2.74 -8.06 -20.47
CA SER A 188 -3.24 -8.43 -21.80
C SER A 188 -4.63 -9.08 -21.80
N THR A 189 -5.06 -9.67 -20.68
CA THR A 189 -6.35 -10.34 -20.53
C THR A 189 -7.39 -9.49 -19.77
N PHE A 190 -6.96 -8.39 -19.14
CA PHE A 190 -7.80 -7.63 -18.21
C PHE A 190 -8.76 -6.64 -18.89
N GLY A 191 -8.62 -6.42 -20.19
CA GLY A 191 -9.52 -5.59 -20.99
C GLY A 191 -9.75 -4.18 -20.42
N ALA A 192 -11.00 -3.78 -20.24
CA ALA A 192 -11.36 -2.47 -19.67
C ALA A 192 -10.81 -2.23 -18.24
N GLY A 193 -10.48 -3.29 -17.50
CA GLY A 193 -9.84 -3.19 -16.20
C GLY A 193 -8.43 -2.62 -16.30
N ALA A 194 -7.66 -3.01 -17.32
CA ALA A 194 -6.31 -2.50 -17.56
C ALA A 194 -6.32 -0.98 -17.82
N ILE A 195 -7.32 -0.48 -18.56
CA ILE A 195 -7.50 0.95 -18.83
C ILE A 195 -7.66 1.71 -17.51
N ARG A 196 -8.58 1.27 -16.63
CA ARG A 196 -8.83 1.91 -15.34
C ARG A 196 -7.62 1.88 -14.41
N GLN A 197 -6.75 0.87 -14.55
CA GLN A 197 -5.52 0.70 -13.77
C GLN A 197 -4.31 1.36 -14.43
N LEU A 198 -4.48 2.05 -15.57
CA LEU A 198 -3.38 2.69 -16.28
C LEU A 198 -2.24 1.71 -16.62
N TRP A 199 -2.56 0.43 -16.83
CA TRP A 199 -1.63 -0.67 -17.16
C TRP A 199 -0.44 -0.80 -16.20
N ALA A 200 -0.58 -0.32 -14.97
CA ALA A 200 0.51 -0.28 -14.01
C ALA A 200 0.44 -1.45 -13.03
N TYR A 201 1.49 -1.65 -12.26
CA TYR A 201 1.62 -2.68 -11.23
C TYR A 201 2.64 -2.26 -10.16
N THR A 202 2.69 -3.02 -9.06
CA THR A 202 3.76 -2.98 -8.08
C THR A 202 4.27 -4.39 -7.87
N SER A 203 5.58 -4.65 -7.94
CA SER A 203 6.06 -5.99 -7.61
C SER A 203 6.04 -6.23 -6.10
N LEU A 204 5.76 -7.49 -5.68
CA LEU A 204 5.71 -7.88 -4.27
C LEU A 204 7.05 -7.62 -3.56
N ALA A 205 8.17 -7.85 -4.25
CA ALA A 205 9.50 -7.58 -3.72
C ALA A 205 9.70 -6.07 -3.44
N GLU A 206 9.33 -5.22 -4.41
CA GLU A 206 9.46 -3.77 -4.27
C GLU A 206 8.46 -3.18 -3.27
N ALA A 207 7.26 -3.73 -3.16
CA ALA A 207 6.31 -3.38 -2.12
C ALA A 207 6.88 -3.71 -0.72
N SER A 208 7.51 -4.87 -0.56
CA SER A 208 8.17 -5.28 0.69
C SER A 208 9.33 -4.35 1.04
N ARG A 209 10.15 -3.98 0.06
CA ARG A 209 11.25 -3.04 0.24
C ARG A 209 10.74 -1.64 0.64
N ALA A 210 9.68 -1.16 0.01
CA ALA A 210 9.05 0.12 0.35
C ALA A 210 8.51 0.12 1.79
N CYS A 211 7.87 -0.97 2.23
CA CYS A 211 7.42 -1.12 3.62
C CYS A 211 8.57 -1.00 4.63
N LEU A 212 9.72 -1.64 4.38
CA LEU A 212 10.88 -1.52 5.26
C LEU A 212 11.43 -0.08 5.25
N LEU A 213 11.66 0.48 4.08
CA LEU A 213 12.20 1.84 3.95
C LEU A 213 11.28 2.87 4.62
N SER A 214 9.96 2.71 4.56
CA SER A 214 9.01 3.63 5.17
C SER A 214 9.09 3.67 6.72
N VAL A 215 9.57 2.61 7.36
CA VAL A 215 9.78 2.56 8.81
C VAL A 215 11.23 2.74 9.23
N THR A 216 12.15 2.92 8.28
CA THR A 216 13.57 3.18 8.53
C THR A 216 14.04 4.56 8.08
N ALA A 217 13.35 5.18 7.12
CA ALA A 217 13.64 6.52 6.64
C ALA A 217 13.46 7.57 7.75
N ASP A 218 14.20 8.68 7.61
CA ASP A 218 14.16 9.79 8.56
C ASP A 218 13.26 10.92 8.02
N PHE A 219 12.04 10.96 8.52
CA PHE A 219 11.08 12.05 8.29
C PHE A 219 10.13 12.13 9.49
N VAL A 220 9.39 13.22 9.59
CA VAL A 220 8.42 13.46 10.67
C VAL A 220 7.08 13.83 10.08
N GLY A 221 6.01 13.46 10.77
CA GLY A 221 4.65 13.72 10.33
C GLY A 221 4.10 12.63 9.44
N HIS A 222 3.14 12.96 8.58
CA HIS A 222 2.54 12.03 7.65
C HIS A 222 2.93 12.38 6.21
N GLU A 223 3.36 11.35 5.47
CA GLU A 223 3.68 11.46 4.06
C GLU A 223 3.00 10.32 3.28
N VAL A 224 2.37 10.69 2.17
CA VAL A 224 1.80 9.74 1.20
C VAL A 224 2.83 9.49 0.10
N PHE A 225 2.95 8.26 -0.38
CA PHE A 225 3.89 7.87 -1.44
C PHE A 225 3.24 6.94 -2.45
N TYR A 226 3.40 7.22 -3.74
CA TYR A 226 3.16 6.20 -4.76
C TYR A 226 4.29 5.18 -4.78
N VAL A 227 3.91 3.91 -4.84
CA VAL A 227 4.81 2.75 -4.91
C VAL A 227 4.37 1.92 -6.10
N VAL A 228 4.78 2.35 -7.28
CA VAL A 228 4.34 1.82 -8.58
C VAL A 228 5.54 1.60 -9.48
N ALA A 229 5.49 0.59 -10.34
CA ALA A 229 6.54 0.33 -11.33
C ALA A 229 6.69 1.51 -12.29
N PRO A 230 7.93 1.84 -12.72
CA PRO A 230 8.20 2.99 -13.57
C PRO A 230 7.73 2.80 -15.02
N GLN A 231 7.38 1.57 -15.41
CA GLN A 231 6.90 1.21 -16.74
C GLN A 231 5.52 0.60 -16.66
N THR A 232 4.73 0.81 -17.72
CA THR A 232 3.46 0.10 -17.91
C THR A 232 3.72 -1.35 -18.31
N ALA A 233 2.76 -2.22 -18.02
CA ALA A 233 2.73 -3.60 -18.49
C ALA A 233 1.96 -3.74 -19.83
N ALA A 234 1.71 -2.64 -20.54
CA ALA A 234 1.09 -2.63 -21.84
C ALA A 234 2.12 -2.86 -22.96
N SER A 235 1.67 -3.43 -24.07
CA SER A 235 2.47 -3.55 -25.30
C SER A 235 2.50 -2.26 -26.12
N GLU A 236 1.56 -1.35 -25.89
CA GLU A 236 1.41 -0.08 -26.59
C GLU A 236 2.14 1.04 -25.85
N LEU A 237 2.55 2.08 -26.58
CA LEU A 237 3.24 3.23 -26.00
C LEU A 237 2.32 4.03 -25.09
N SER A 238 2.85 4.50 -23.96
CA SER A 238 2.06 5.18 -22.92
C SER A 238 1.36 6.44 -23.44
N LEU A 239 2.01 7.21 -24.29
CA LEU A 239 1.42 8.41 -24.88
C LEU A 239 0.23 8.10 -25.81
N GLU A 240 0.30 7.00 -26.58
CA GLU A 240 -0.80 6.54 -27.44
C GLU A 240 -1.99 6.06 -26.60
N LEU A 241 -1.71 5.33 -25.51
CA LEU A 241 -2.74 4.91 -24.56
C LEU A 241 -3.42 6.11 -23.90
N ALA A 242 -2.65 7.12 -23.48
CA ALA A 242 -3.19 8.36 -22.90
C ALA A 242 -4.13 9.07 -23.87
N HIS A 243 -3.70 9.32 -25.11
CA HIS A 243 -4.51 10.01 -26.12
C HIS A 243 -5.78 9.24 -26.49
N ARG A 244 -5.71 7.90 -26.56
CA ARG A 244 -6.85 7.05 -26.92
C ARG A 244 -7.90 6.97 -25.83
N HIS A 245 -7.47 6.79 -24.58
CA HIS A 245 -8.39 6.46 -23.48
C HIS A 245 -8.68 7.64 -22.56
N TYR A 246 -7.82 8.65 -22.54
CA TYR A 246 -7.90 9.83 -21.69
C TYR A 246 -7.58 11.12 -22.46
N PRO A 247 -8.29 11.39 -23.60
CA PRO A 247 -7.94 12.48 -24.49
C PRO A 247 -8.07 13.89 -23.88
N ASN A 248 -8.81 14.01 -22.78
CA ASN A 248 -9.02 15.27 -22.06
C ASN A 248 -8.12 15.44 -20.81
N THR A 249 -7.26 14.44 -20.50
CA THR A 249 -6.37 14.51 -19.36
C THR A 249 -5.08 15.24 -19.75
N ALA A 250 -4.69 16.24 -18.95
CA ALA A 250 -3.47 17.00 -19.22
C ALA A 250 -2.22 16.13 -19.04
N ILE A 251 -1.27 16.22 -19.96
CA ILE A 251 0.03 15.57 -19.84
C ILE A 251 1.02 16.62 -19.32
N ARG A 252 1.57 16.40 -18.11
CA ARG A 252 2.48 17.33 -17.41
C ARG A 252 3.92 16.82 -17.32
N GLY A 253 4.15 15.54 -17.66
CA GLY A 253 5.48 14.92 -17.59
C GLY A 253 5.74 13.98 -18.74
N ASP A 254 6.79 13.18 -18.62
CA ASP A 254 7.27 12.31 -19.69
C ASP A 254 6.50 10.96 -19.71
N LEU A 255 5.73 10.74 -20.78
CA LEU A 255 5.06 9.48 -21.11
C LEU A 255 5.70 8.83 -22.37
N SER A 256 6.94 9.14 -22.69
CA SER A 256 7.65 8.50 -23.82
C SER A 256 7.84 7.00 -23.58
N GLY A 257 7.84 6.22 -24.67
CA GLY A 257 8.00 4.77 -24.58
C GLY A 257 6.90 4.14 -23.73
N HIS A 258 7.31 3.33 -22.75
CA HIS A 258 6.44 2.68 -21.79
C HIS A 258 6.49 3.31 -20.40
N ASN A 259 6.91 4.55 -20.27
CA ASN A 259 6.93 5.26 -18.99
C ASN A 259 5.56 5.21 -18.31
N GLY A 260 5.55 4.92 -17.01
CA GLY A 260 4.34 4.75 -16.23
C GLY A 260 3.55 6.05 -16.02
N PHE A 261 2.29 5.92 -15.68
CA PHE A 261 1.37 7.02 -15.42
C PHE A 261 1.45 7.58 -13.99
N PHE A 262 2.42 7.14 -13.19
CA PHE A 262 2.59 7.54 -11.79
C PHE A 262 3.98 8.11 -11.57
N ASP A 263 4.07 9.24 -10.88
CA ASP A 263 5.33 9.83 -10.43
C ASP A 263 5.66 9.34 -9.01
N CYS A 264 6.72 8.55 -8.89
CA CYS A 264 7.23 8.02 -7.63
C CYS A 264 8.47 8.78 -7.11
N SER A 265 8.80 9.94 -7.67
CA SER A 265 9.98 10.72 -7.32
C SER A 265 10.01 11.15 -5.85
N LYS A 266 8.86 11.33 -5.21
CA LYS A 266 8.74 11.61 -3.79
C LYS A 266 9.23 10.43 -2.94
N ALA A 267 8.86 9.20 -3.30
CA ALA A 267 9.34 8.00 -2.62
C ALA A 267 10.87 7.84 -2.78
N GLU A 268 11.41 8.14 -3.95
CA GLU A 268 12.87 8.16 -4.17
C GLU A 268 13.57 9.19 -3.29
N ARG A 269 13.08 10.41 -3.25
CA ARG A 269 13.69 11.51 -2.49
C ARG A 269 13.64 11.31 -0.97
N ILE A 270 12.52 10.84 -0.42
CA ILE A 270 12.31 10.78 1.04
C ILE A 270 12.65 9.41 1.59
N LEU A 271 12.25 8.33 0.92
CA LEU A 271 12.47 6.96 1.40
C LEU A 271 13.74 6.33 0.83
N GLY A 272 14.34 6.90 -0.21
CA GLY A 272 15.39 6.23 -1.00
C GLY A 272 14.86 5.02 -1.79
N TRP A 273 13.54 5.01 -2.05
CA TRP A 273 12.89 3.92 -2.77
C TRP A 273 12.77 4.24 -4.26
N ARG A 274 13.29 3.34 -5.07
CA ARG A 274 13.10 3.34 -6.53
C ARG A 274 12.81 1.92 -6.96
N HIS A 275 11.72 1.73 -7.69
CA HIS A 275 11.36 0.40 -8.20
C HIS A 275 12.48 -0.13 -9.11
N ALA A 276 13.02 -1.31 -8.81
CA ALA A 276 13.89 -2.03 -9.74
C ALA A 276 13.06 -2.58 -10.91
N ILE A 277 13.61 -2.52 -12.10
CA ILE A 277 13.01 -3.05 -13.33
C ILE A 277 13.43 -4.51 -13.48
#